data_44ee5f5d3e55d02befab8c2d97c7a0fe
#
_entry.id   44ee5f5d3e55d02befab8c2d97c7a0fe
#
_cell.length_a   1.000
_cell.length_b   1.000
_cell.length_c   1.000
_cell.angle_alpha   90.00
_cell.angle_beta   90.00
_cell.angle_gamma   90.00
#
_symmetry.space_group_name_H-M   'P 1'
#
loop_
_entity.id
_entity.type
_entity.pdbx_description
1 polymer ?
#
loop_
_entity_poly.entity_id
_entity_poly.type
_entity_poly.pdbx_seq_one_letter_code
_entity_poly.pdbx_strand_id
1 'polypeptide(L)'
;MTPDDGVWVYAVTGDGPFPGGISGIRGVAGEELRTVTDSGFTAVVGTVRLDTFGEEALRRNLEDLDWLADTARRHDAVVAAICAGGATVPLRLATVYFDDDRVRTMLRDNAEQLGEALQQITDRSEWGVRAYLERPRSEPRDAREETGRPSGTAYLMQRRAQVAAREQAESAAGRRADEIFAELARWAVAGVRQPPSPPDLAGRRSQEILNTSFLVDNGRHREFVTAVEELDARLSDVDLVLTGPWPPYSFTSVEASAR
;
A
#
# COMPACT_ATOMS: atom_id res chain seq x y z
N MET A 1 10.10 30.72 -8.83
CA MET A 1 8.78 30.04 -8.85
C MET A 1 7.76 31.08 -9.26
N THR A 2 6.92 30.78 -10.22
CA THR A 2 5.81 31.65 -10.62
C THR A 2 4.60 31.42 -9.71
N PRO A 3 3.60 32.34 -9.65
CA PRO A 3 2.37 32.13 -8.86
C PRO A 3 1.59 30.86 -9.21
N ASP A 4 1.85 30.32 -10.42
CA ASP A 4 1.20 29.13 -10.97
C ASP A 4 2.00 27.83 -10.74
N ASP A 5 3.13 27.90 -10.02
CA ASP A 5 3.97 26.75 -9.70
C ASP A 5 3.67 26.23 -8.30
N GLY A 6 3.80 24.92 -8.12
CA GLY A 6 3.74 24.21 -6.85
C GLY A 6 4.94 23.29 -6.66
N VAL A 7 5.03 22.70 -5.48
CA VAL A 7 6.11 21.82 -5.08
C VAL A 7 5.56 20.43 -4.80
N TRP A 8 5.85 19.47 -5.67
CA TRP A 8 5.54 18.06 -5.47
C TRP A 8 6.61 17.44 -4.58
N VAL A 9 6.21 16.79 -3.49
CA VAL A 9 7.13 16.14 -2.54
C VAL A 9 7.09 14.63 -2.75
N TYR A 10 8.26 14.03 -2.98
CA TYR A 10 8.41 12.59 -3.22
C TYR A 10 8.71 11.81 -1.95
N ALA A 11 9.71 12.28 -1.20
CA ALA A 11 10.20 11.59 -0.03
C ALA A 11 10.98 12.53 0.89
N VAL A 12 11.16 12.11 2.14
CA VAL A 12 12.01 12.78 3.12
C VAL A 12 13.08 11.81 3.62
N THR A 13 14.31 12.30 3.75
CA THR A 13 15.45 11.59 4.34
C THR A 13 16.01 12.36 5.52
N GLY A 14 16.88 11.74 6.30
CA GLY A 14 17.73 12.46 7.24
C GLY A 14 18.69 13.42 6.54
N ASP A 15 19.28 14.32 7.31
CA ASP A 15 20.28 15.25 6.80
C ASP A 15 21.55 14.48 6.40
N GLY A 16 22.02 14.70 5.18
CA GLY A 16 23.21 14.05 4.66
C GLY A 16 23.28 14.05 3.14
N PRO A 17 24.47 13.76 2.57
CA PRO A 17 24.60 13.62 1.14
C PRO A 17 23.78 12.42 0.63
N PHE A 18 23.04 12.62 -0.43
CA PHE A 18 22.31 11.55 -1.14
C PHE A 18 23.33 10.58 -1.76
N PRO A 19 23.45 9.33 -1.25
CA PRO A 19 24.32 8.34 -1.89
C PRO A 19 23.70 7.96 -3.24
N GLY A 20 24.35 8.36 -4.32
CA GLY A 20 23.85 8.10 -5.69
C GLY A 20 23.28 9.33 -6.40
N GLY A 21 22.98 10.41 -5.65
CA GLY A 21 22.46 11.65 -6.21
C GLY A 21 21.04 11.51 -6.80
N ILE A 22 20.38 12.64 -7.02
CA ILE A 22 19.07 12.71 -7.71
C ILE A 22 19.23 13.19 -9.17
N SER A 23 20.48 13.40 -9.62
CA SER A 23 20.78 13.91 -10.96
C SER A 23 20.36 12.90 -12.04
N GLY A 24 19.63 13.37 -13.03
CA GLY A 24 19.15 12.55 -14.15
C GLY A 24 17.83 11.81 -13.88
N ILE A 25 17.33 11.80 -12.64
CA ILE A 25 15.99 11.30 -12.33
C ILE A 25 14.99 12.42 -12.66
N ARG A 26 13.91 12.07 -13.36
CA ARG A 26 12.85 13.00 -13.72
C ARG A 26 11.61 12.72 -12.88
N GLY A 27 10.95 13.80 -12.47
CA GLY A 27 9.72 13.73 -11.68
C GLY A 27 8.46 13.43 -12.51
N VAL A 28 7.30 13.56 -11.87
CA VAL A 28 5.99 13.20 -12.44
C VAL A 28 5.62 14.02 -13.68
N ALA A 29 6.04 15.28 -13.75
CA ALA A 29 5.86 16.17 -14.91
C ALA A 29 7.10 16.20 -15.84
N GLY A 30 8.10 15.34 -15.59
CA GLY A 30 9.37 15.35 -16.32
C GLY A 30 10.35 16.42 -15.81
N GLU A 31 10.06 17.06 -14.70
CA GLU A 31 10.86 18.11 -14.06
C GLU A 31 12.16 17.57 -13.45
N GLU A 32 13.12 18.45 -13.22
CA GLU A 32 14.33 18.14 -12.46
C GLU A 32 14.01 18.11 -10.96
N LEU A 33 14.61 17.13 -10.29
CA LEU A 33 14.47 17.00 -8.83
C LEU A 33 15.47 17.93 -8.15
N ARG A 34 15.08 18.45 -7.00
CA ARG A 34 15.88 19.27 -6.10
C ARG A 34 15.56 18.94 -4.65
N THR A 35 16.27 19.55 -3.72
CA THR A 35 16.08 19.31 -2.29
C THR A 35 15.65 20.58 -1.57
N VAL A 36 14.84 20.39 -0.54
CA VAL A 36 14.48 21.41 0.46
C VAL A 36 14.84 20.86 1.83
N THR A 37 15.60 21.61 2.62
CA THR A 37 16.10 21.16 3.92
C THR A 37 15.57 22.04 5.05
N ASP A 38 15.21 21.43 6.16
CA ASP A 38 14.88 22.08 7.44
C ASP A 38 14.98 21.05 8.58
N SER A 39 15.32 21.48 9.79
CA SER A 39 15.28 20.71 11.05
C SER A 39 16.00 19.36 11.01
N GLY A 40 17.09 19.24 10.23
CA GLY A 40 17.87 18.00 10.12
C GLY A 40 17.26 16.97 9.15
N PHE A 41 16.32 17.39 8.30
CA PHE A 41 15.70 16.55 7.27
C PHE A 41 15.83 17.19 5.88
N THR A 42 15.82 16.32 4.88
CA THR A 42 15.88 16.70 3.46
C THR A 42 14.69 16.13 2.72
N ALA A 43 13.83 17.00 2.19
CA ALA A 43 12.76 16.62 1.28
C ALA A 43 13.27 16.63 -0.17
N VAL A 44 13.02 15.57 -0.93
CA VAL A 44 13.21 15.53 -2.38
C VAL A 44 11.94 16.00 -3.05
N VAL A 45 12.06 17.03 -3.88
CA VAL A 45 10.92 17.74 -4.45
C VAL A 45 11.13 18.02 -5.94
N GLY A 46 10.02 18.25 -6.64
CA GLY A 46 9.97 18.75 -8.01
C GLY A 46 9.08 19.98 -8.11
N THR A 47 9.36 20.88 -9.06
CA THR A 47 8.48 22.02 -9.35
C THR A 47 7.46 21.61 -10.40
N VAL A 48 6.18 21.69 -10.09
CA VAL A 48 5.08 21.30 -10.95
C VAL A 48 4.11 22.45 -11.19
N ARG A 49 3.36 22.39 -12.28
CA ARG A 49 2.33 23.41 -12.62
C ARG A 49 1.05 23.14 -11.84
N LEU A 50 0.51 24.15 -11.15
CA LEU A 50 -0.74 24.03 -10.39
C LEU A 50 -1.99 23.91 -11.31
N ASP A 51 -1.90 24.31 -12.57
CA ASP A 51 -2.98 24.08 -13.57
C ASP A 51 -3.17 22.58 -13.90
N THR A 52 -2.16 21.75 -13.66
CA THR A 52 -2.15 20.30 -13.88
C THR A 52 -2.11 19.50 -12.56
N PHE A 53 -1.39 19.99 -11.55
CA PHE A 53 -1.13 19.29 -10.29
C PHE A 53 -1.65 20.02 -9.05
N GLY A 54 -2.39 21.11 -9.21
CA GLY A 54 -3.11 21.76 -8.11
C GLY A 54 -4.37 20.99 -7.71
N GLU A 55 -4.96 21.31 -6.58
CA GLU A 55 -6.06 20.55 -5.95
C GLU A 55 -7.23 20.24 -6.92
N GLU A 56 -7.74 21.26 -7.64
CA GLU A 56 -8.84 21.05 -8.57
C GLU A 56 -8.46 20.21 -9.80
N ALA A 57 -7.23 20.40 -10.31
CA ALA A 57 -6.71 19.63 -11.42
C ALA A 57 -6.47 18.18 -11.02
N LEU A 58 -5.86 17.92 -9.86
CA LEU A 58 -5.66 16.59 -9.31
C LEU A 58 -6.98 15.85 -9.10
N ARG A 59 -8.01 16.51 -8.56
CA ARG A 59 -9.32 15.89 -8.37
C ARG A 59 -9.92 15.38 -9.67
N ARG A 60 -9.74 16.09 -10.77
CA ARG A 60 -10.19 15.66 -12.11
C ARG A 60 -9.29 14.59 -12.71
N ASN A 61 -7.98 14.78 -12.63
CA ASN A 61 -7.01 13.92 -13.28
C ASN A 61 -6.89 12.55 -12.58
N LEU A 62 -7.14 12.46 -11.27
CA LEU A 62 -7.17 11.20 -10.51
C LEU A 62 -8.35 10.28 -10.90
N GLU A 63 -9.37 10.80 -11.60
CA GLU A 63 -10.46 9.99 -12.18
C GLU A 63 -10.05 9.35 -13.53
N ASP A 64 -9.00 9.86 -14.19
CA ASP A 64 -8.40 9.27 -15.38
C ASP A 64 -7.38 8.19 -14.98
N LEU A 65 -7.74 6.92 -15.19
CA LEU A 65 -6.93 5.78 -14.78
C LEU A 65 -5.57 5.71 -15.49
N ASP A 66 -5.49 6.14 -16.74
CA ASP A 66 -4.23 6.13 -17.50
C ASP A 66 -3.29 7.21 -16.97
N TRP A 67 -3.80 8.40 -16.71
CA TRP A 67 -3.05 9.49 -16.09
C TRP A 67 -2.58 9.12 -14.68
N LEU A 68 -3.48 8.54 -13.88
CA LEU A 68 -3.16 8.08 -12.53
C LEU A 68 -2.05 7.03 -12.55
N ALA A 69 -2.17 6.02 -13.41
CA ALA A 69 -1.20 4.95 -13.52
C ALA A 69 0.18 5.46 -13.98
N ASP A 70 0.23 6.41 -14.92
CA ASP A 70 1.49 7.01 -15.38
C ASP A 70 2.14 7.86 -14.29
N THR A 71 1.35 8.70 -13.63
CA THR A 71 1.81 9.57 -12.54
C THR A 71 2.31 8.75 -11.35
N ALA A 72 1.58 7.69 -10.96
CA ALA A 72 1.99 6.78 -9.89
C ALA A 72 3.30 6.07 -10.23
N ARG A 73 3.45 5.52 -11.44
CA ARG A 73 4.69 4.86 -11.87
C ARG A 73 5.90 5.79 -11.82
N ARG A 74 5.75 7.05 -12.25
CA ARG A 74 6.83 8.06 -12.21
C ARG A 74 7.16 8.44 -10.77
N HIS A 75 6.16 8.65 -9.93
CA HIS A 75 6.35 8.92 -8.50
C HIS A 75 7.09 7.79 -7.81
N ASP A 76 6.64 6.54 -7.99
CA ASP A 76 7.25 5.36 -7.40
C ASP A 76 8.69 5.13 -7.89
N ALA A 77 8.97 5.42 -9.16
CA ALA A 77 10.33 5.32 -9.70
C ALA A 77 11.29 6.31 -9.01
N VAL A 78 10.84 7.53 -8.74
CA VAL A 78 11.61 8.53 -7.98
C VAL A 78 11.83 8.04 -6.54
N VAL A 79 10.77 7.63 -5.86
CA VAL A 79 10.84 7.15 -4.46
C VAL A 79 11.75 5.93 -4.35
N ALA A 80 11.63 4.95 -5.26
CA ALA A 80 12.48 3.76 -5.27
C ALA A 80 13.97 4.11 -5.45
N ALA A 81 14.27 5.07 -6.34
CA ALA A 81 15.65 5.54 -6.54
C ALA A 81 16.22 6.22 -5.29
N ILE A 82 15.39 6.97 -4.55
CA ILE A 82 15.80 7.60 -3.29
C ILE A 82 16.03 6.55 -2.22
N CYS A 83 15.11 5.57 -2.07
CA CYS A 83 15.22 4.48 -1.12
C CYS A 83 16.45 3.60 -1.32
N ALA A 84 16.92 3.46 -2.55
CA ALA A 84 18.17 2.75 -2.85
C ALA A 84 19.42 3.42 -2.21
N GLY A 85 19.32 4.70 -1.87
CA GLY A 85 20.36 5.47 -1.20
C GLY A 85 20.36 5.39 0.34
N GLY A 86 19.30 4.85 0.96
CA GLY A 86 19.20 4.76 2.42
C GLY A 86 17.78 4.91 2.96
N ALA A 87 17.68 5.02 4.29
CA ALA A 87 16.42 5.19 4.99
C ALA A 87 15.65 6.41 4.46
N THR A 88 14.45 6.17 3.99
CA THR A 88 13.64 7.16 3.28
C THR A 88 12.18 7.03 3.67
N VAL A 89 11.57 8.12 4.13
CA VAL A 89 10.13 8.24 4.36
C VAL A 89 9.47 8.62 3.04
N PRO A 90 8.77 7.70 2.35
CA PRO A 90 8.06 8.02 1.13
C PRO A 90 6.81 8.85 1.45
N LEU A 91 6.56 9.89 0.66
CA LEU A 91 5.32 10.66 0.75
C LEU A 91 4.27 10.07 -0.17
N ARG A 92 3.00 10.27 0.18
CA ARG A 92 1.88 9.78 -0.63
C ARG A 92 1.84 10.49 -1.98
N LEU A 93 1.35 9.79 -2.99
CA LEU A 93 1.05 10.36 -4.29
C LEU A 93 0.21 11.63 -4.14
N ALA A 94 0.46 12.64 -4.96
CA ALA A 94 -0.23 13.94 -4.96
C ALA A 94 -0.01 14.80 -3.69
N THR A 95 1.13 14.62 -2.99
CA THR A 95 1.57 15.55 -1.94
C THR A 95 2.18 16.80 -2.58
N VAL A 96 1.41 17.90 -2.62
CA VAL A 96 1.78 19.16 -3.28
C VAL A 96 1.66 20.32 -2.29
N TYR A 97 2.68 21.16 -2.26
CA TYR A 97 2.71 22.41 -1.50
C TYR A 97 2.82 23.62 -2.45
N PHE A 98 2.42 24.80 -1.97
CA PHE A 98 2.50 26.03 -2.77
C PHE A 98 3.92 26.50 -3.01
N ASP A 99 4.82 26.30 -2.03
CA ASP A 99 6.18 26.80 -2.07
C ASP A 99 7.12 25.99 -1.13
N ASP A 100 8.42 26.31 -1.20
CA ASP A 100 9.45 25.69 -0.36
C ASP A 100 9.32 26.01 1.11
N ASP A 101 8.75 27.16 1.47
CA ASP A 101 8.60 27.55 2.88
C ASP A 101 7.53 26.69 3.55
N ARG A 102 6.48 26.30 2.80
CA ARG A 102 5.51 25.31 3.26
C ARG A 102 6.11 23.92 3.44
N VAL A 103 7.02 23.52 2.55
CA VAL A 103 7.77 22.26 2.71
C VAL A 103 8.67 22.33 3.96
N ARG A 104 9.39 23.43 4.18
CA ARG A 104 10.20 23.62 5.41
C ARG A 104 9.34 23.58 6.67
N THR A 105 8.16 24.20 6.62
CA THR A 105 7.21 24.17 7.75
C THR A 105 6.76 22.72 8.03
N MET A 106 6.42 21.95 7.00
CA MET A 106 6.06 20.53 7.14
C MET A 106 7.21 19.73 7.77
N LEU A 107 8.45 19.92 7.33
CA LEU A 107 9.61 19.22 7.90
C LEU A 107 9.79 19.54 9.38
N ARG A 108 9.62 20.81 9.77
CA ARG A 108 9.77 21.28 11.14
C ARG A 108 8.65 20.75 12.04
N ASP A 109 7.41 20.86 11.59
CA ASP A 109 6.25 20.48 12.36
C ASP A 109 6.15 18.97 12.59
N ASN A 110 6.75 18.18 11.69
CA ASN A 110 6.77 16.71 11.78
C ASN A 110 8.15 16.13 12.15
N ALA A 111 9.08 16.96 12.68
CA ALA A 111 10.46 16.54 12.90
C ALA A 111 10.60 15.31 13.81
N GLU A 112 9.83 15.23 14.90
CA GLU A 112 9.81 14.09 15.80
C GLU A 112 9.33 12.82 15.09
N GLN A 113 8.19 12.89 14.42
CA GLN A 113 7.59 11.76 13.68
C GLN A 113 8.48 11.28 12.53
N LEU A 114 9.12 12.20 11.81
CA LEU A 114 10.09 11.88 10.77
C LEU A 114 11.31 11.16 11.33
N GLY A 115 11.81 11.60 12.49
CA GLY A 115 12.92 10.96 13.17
C GLY A 115 12.59 9.53 13.61
N GLU A 116 11.44 9.30 14.22
CA GLU A 116 10.95 7.98 14.62
C GLU A 116 10.74 7.07 13.40
N ALA A 117 10.09 7.59 12.35
CA ALA A 117 9.86 6.84 11.13
C ALA A 117 11.18 6.38 10.48
N LEU A 118 12.17 7.29 10.33
CA LEU A 118 13.47 6.96 9.77
C LEU A 118 14.20 5.89 10.61
N GLN A 119 14.15 5.97 11.93
CA GLN A 119 14.73 4.94 12.82
C GLN A 119 14.02 3.58 12.63
N GLN A 120 12.70 3.60 12.52
CA GLN A 120 11.91 2.39 12.34
C GLN A 120 12.22 1.67 11.03
N ILE A 121 12.44 2.42 9.93
CA ILE A 121 12.62 1.86 8.58
C ILE A 121 14.07 1.65 8.18
N THR A 122 15.05 2.10 8.99
CA THR A 122 16.48 1.94 8.69
C THR A 122 16.82 0.46 8.53
N ASP A 123 17.50 0.11 7.43
CA ASP A 123 17.88 -1.24 7.03
C ASP A 123 16.70 -2.24 6.92
N ARG A 124 15.51 -1.74 6.57
CA ARG A 124 14.28 -2.52 6.42
C ARG A 124 13.58 -2.22 5.11
N SER A 125 12.81 -3.18 4.65
CA SER A 125 11.97 -3.08 3.45
C SER A 125 10.56 -3.55 3.76
N GLU A 126 9.58 -3.00 3.04
CA GLU A 126 8.19 -3.43 3.12
C GLU A 126 7.92 -4.60 2.17
N TRP A 127 7.20 -5.61 2.65
CA TRP A 127 6.75 -6.76 1.91
C TRP A 127 5.25 -6.92 2.05
N GLY A 128 4.56 -6.95 0.92
CA GLY A 128 3.12 -7.18 0.90
C GLY A 128 2.79 -8.66 0.82
N VAL A 129 1.86 -9.14 1.65
CA VAL A 129 1.31 -10.49 1.57
C VAL A 129 -0.21 -10.41 1.47
N ARG A 130 -0.76 -11.06 0.45
CA ARG A 130 -2.20 -11.23 0.27
C ARG A 130 -2.54 -12.71 0.32
N ALA A 131 -3.64 -13.05 1.00
CA ALA A 131 -4.14 -14.41 1.07
C ALA A 131 -5.53 -14.50 0.40
N TYR A 132 -5.67 -15.45 -0.50
CA TYR A 132 -6.88 -15.71 -1.26
C TYR A 132 -7.41 -17.10 -0.93
N LEU A 133 -8.63 -17.17 -0.39
CA LEU A 133 -9.32 -18.43 -0.16
C LEU A 133 -9.93 -18.90 -1.47
N GLU A 134 -9.60 -20.12 -1.90
CA GLU A 134 -10.28 -20.74 -3.03
C GLU A 134 -11.75 -20.98 -2.68
N ARG A 135 -12.66 -20.41 -3.45
CA ARG A 135 -14.09 -20.74 -3.30
C ARG A 135 -14.28 -22.19 -3.77
N PRO A 136 -14.91 -23.05 -2.94
CA PRO A 136 -15.34 -24.35 -3.42
C PRO A 136 -16.13 -24.14 -4.71
N ARG A 137 -15.79 -24.89 -5.77
CA ARG A 137 -16.63 -24.94 -6.96
C ARG A 137 -18.03 -25.29 -6.48
N SER A 138 -18.92 -24.31 -6.49
CA SER A 138 -20.35 -24.61 -6.39
C SER A 138 -20.65 -25.49 -7.60
N GLU A 139 -20.74 -26.80 -7.41
CA GLU A 139 -21.27 -27.64 -8.46
C GLU A 139 -22.59 -27.01 -8.87
N PRO A 140 -22.88 -26.90 -10.19
CA PRO A 140 -24.17 -26.49 -10.62
C PRO A 140 -25.13 -27.46 -9.93
N ARG A 141 -25.95 -27.01 -8.99
CA ARG A 141 -27.07 -27.80 -8.54
C ARG A 141 -27.85 -28.10 -9.80
N ASP A 142 -27.74 -29.34 -10.27
CA ASP A 142 -28.66 -29.86 -11.24
C ASP A 142 -30.04 -29.48 -10.75
N ALA A 143 -30.67 -28.56 -11.46
CA ALA A 143 -32.05 -28.18 -11.26
C ALA A 143 -32.89 -29.42 -11.64
N ARG A 144 -32.84 -30.43 -10.77
CA ARG A 144 -33.93 -31.41 -10.75
C ARG A 144 -35.15 -30.63 -10.31
N GLU A 145 -35.98 -30.41 -11.27
CA GLU A 145 -37.36 -29.95 -11.13
C GLU A 145 -38.02 -30.63 -9.96
N GLU A 146 -37.91 -30.06 -8.75
CA GLU A 146 -38.92 -30.31 -7.72
C GLU A 146 -40.09 -29.37 -8.01
N THR A 147 -41.06 -29.93 -8.74
CA THR A 147 -42.37 -29.36 -8.97
C THR A 147 -43.15 -29.32 -7.64
N GLY A 148 -42.79 -28.32 -6.81
CA GLY A 148 -43.50 -28.00 -5.59
C GLY A 148 -43.02 -26.65 -5.05
N ARG A 149 -43.90 -25.65 -4.92
CA ARG A 149 -43.58 -24.40 -4.21
C ARG A 149 -43.22 -24.76 -2.79
N PRO A 150 -41.96 -24.46 -2.32
CA PRO A 150 -41.60 -24.72 -0.94
C PRO A 150 -42.57 -23.97 -0.02
N SER A 151 -43.02 -24.61 1.07
CA SER A 151 -43.83 -23.91 2.07
C SER A 151 -43.05 -22.74 2.63
N GLY A 152 -43.71 -21.64 2.99
CA GLY A 152 -43.02 -20.44 3.53
C GLY A 152 -42.08 -20.75 4.69
N THR A 153 -42.37 -21.79 5.47
CA THR A 153 -41.51 -22.29 6.56
C THR A 153 -40.24 -22.94 6.05
N ALA A 154 -40.32 -23.75 4.98
CA ALA A 154 -39.15 -24.38 4.37
C ALA A 154 -38.20 -23.31 3.75
N TYR A 155 -38.74 -22.29 3.10
CA TYR A 155 -37.99 -21.16 2.58
C TYR A 155 -37.24 -20.38 3.69
N LEU A 156 -37.94 -20.09 4.81
CA LEU A 156 -37.33 -19.39 5.95
C LEU A 156 -36.24 -20.21 6.62
N MET A 157 -36.42 -21.52 6.77
CA MET A 157 -35.39 -22.43 7.30
C MET A 157 -34.16 -22.48 6.37
N GLN A 158 -34.37 -22.59 5.06
CA GLN A 158 -33.30 -22.59 4.07
C GLN A 158 -32.50 -21.26 4.10
N ARG A 159 -33.20 -20.13 4.19
CA ARG A 159 -32.56 -18.81 4.28
C ARG A 159 -31.77 -18.64 5.57
N ARG A 160 -32.28 -19.11 6.71
CA ARG A 160 -31.53 -19.12 7.98
C ARG A 160 -30.29 -20.00 7.90
N ALA A 161 -30.39 -21.19 7.32
CA ALA A 161 -29.23 -22.06 7.12
C ALA A 161 -28.17 -21.43 6.20
N GLN A 162 -28.58 -20.72 5.14
CA GLN A 162 -27.67 -20.00 4.27
C GLN A 162 -26.95 -18.84 5.00
N VAL A 163 -27.67 -18.06 5.82
CA VAL A 163 -27.06 -16.99 6.63
C VAL A 163 -26.07 -17.57 7.63
N ALA A 164 -26.48 -18.60 8.38
CA ALA A 164 -25.57 -19.24 9.35
C ALA A 164 -24.34 -19.88 8.69
N ALA A 165 -24.49 -20.51 7.52
CA ALA A 165 -23.37 -21.07 6.78
C ALA A 165 -22.41 -19.96 6.28
N ARG A 166 -22.94 -18.80 5.85
CA ARG A 166 -22.14 -17.65 5.46
C ARG A 166 -21.37 -17.06 6.64
N GLU A 167 -22.02 -16.86 7.80
CA GLU A 167 -21.37 -16.36 9.01
C GLU A 167 -20.27 -17.31 9.50
N GLN A 168 -20.50 -18.62 9.41
CA GLN A 168 -19.48 -19.62 9.75
C GLN A 168 -18.28 -19.56 8.78
N ALA A 169 -18.54 -19.42 7.47
CA ALA A 169 -17.48 -19.31 6.48
C ALA A 169 -16.65 -18.00 6.66
N GLU A 170 -17.32 -16.87 6.91
CA GLU A 170 -16.66 -15.59 7.19
C GLU A 170 -15.80 -15.68 8.48
N SER A 171 -16.31 -16.31 9.52
CA SER A 171 -15.58 -16.54 10.77
C SER A 171 -14.38 -17.49 10.57
N ALA A 172 -14.51 -18.53 9.76
CA ALA A 172 -13.41 -19.44 9.43
C ALA A 172 -12.33 -18.72 8.60
N ALA A 173 -12.72 -17.92 7.62
CA ALA A 173 -11.81 -17.10 6.82
C ALA A 173 -11.04 -16.10 7.69
N GLY A 174 -11.72 -15.44 8.65
CA GLY A 174 -11.09 -14.54 9.60
C GLY A 174 -10.03 -15.24 10.48
N ARG A 175 -10.35 -16.41 11.03
CA ARG A 175 -9.38 -17.21 11.82
C ARG A 175 -8.17 -17.62 10.97
N ARG A 176 -8.38 -18.04 9.73
CA ARG A 176 -7.29 -18.39 8.82
C ARG A 176 -6.40 -17.19 8.53
N ALA A 177 -6.97 -16.00 8.29
CA ALA A 177 -6.23 -14.76 8.13
C ALA A 177 -5.40 -14.41 9.38
N ASP A 178 -5.96 -14.60 10.57
CA ASP A 178 -5.25 -14.38 11.84
C ASP A 178 -4.07 -15.34 12.04
N GLU A 179 -4.23 -16.61 11.69
CA GLU A 179 -3.18 -17.63 11.76
C GLU A 179 -2.02 -17.27 10.82
N ILE A 180 -2.32 -16.93 9.56
CA ILE A 180 -1.32 -16.53 8.55
C ILE A 180 -0.57 -15.29 9.02
N PHE A 181 -1.29 -14.26 9.45
CA PHE A 181 -0.67 -13.02 9.95
C PHE A 181 0.25 -13.28 11.13
N ALA A 182 -0.22 -14.03 12.13
CA ALA A 182 0.55 -14.32 13.35
C ALA A 182 1.81 -15.15 13.06
N GLU A 183 1.75 -16.06 12.10
CA GLU A 183 2.91 -16.86 11.70
C GLU A 183 3.97 -16.02 10.99
N LEU A 184 3.58 -15.19 10.04
CA LEU A 184 4.51 -14.34 9.28
C LEU A 184 5.05 -13.16 10.11
N ALA A 185 4.26 -12.63 11.05
CA ALA A 185 4.70 -11.57 11.95
C ALA A 185 5.94 -11.92 12.81
N ARG A 186 6.23 -13.20 12.99
CA ARG A 186 7.45 -13.66 13.70
C ARG A 186 8.75 -13.40 12.93
N TRP A 187 8.65 -13.20 11.63
CA TRP A 187 9.77 -12.94 10.73
C TRP A 187 9.93 -11.45 10.41
N ALA A 188 9.01 -10.61 10.88
CA ALA A 188 8.97 -9.18 10.63
C ALA A 188 9.15 -8.37 11.91
N VAL A 189 9.61 -7.13 11.76
CA VAL A 189 9.73 -6.17 12.88
C VAL A 189 8.36 -5.57 13.20
N ALA A 190 7.53 -5.37 12.18
CA ALA A 190 6.17 -4.87 12.30
C ALA A 190 5.28 -5.44 11.19
N GLY A 191 3.96 -5.49 11.44
CA GLY A 191 2.97 -5.87 10.45
C GLY A 191 1.73 -4.98 10.55
N VAL A 192 1.22 -4.55 9.39
CA VAL A 192 0.02 -3.71 9.29
C VAL A 192 -0.97 -4.38 8.37
N ARG A 193 -2.22 -4.56 8.85
CA ARG A 193 -3.32 -5.06 8.02
C ARG A 193 -3.92 -3.90 7.23
N GLN A 194 -4.14 -4.16 5.95
CA GLN A 194 -4.81 -3.25 5.03
C GLN A 194 -6.27 -3.69 4.83
N PRO A 195 -7.19 -2.78 4.49
CA PRO A 195 -8.50 -3.16 4.05
C PRO A 195 -8.42 -4.12 2.84
N PRO A 196 -9.32 -5.12 2.74
CA PRO A 196 -9.39 -5.96 1.55
C PRO A 196 -9.59 -5.13 0.29
N SER A 197 -8.98 -5.56 -0.81
CA SER A 197 -9.17 -4.91 -2.10
C SER A 197 -10.63 -5.05 -2.57
N PRO A 198 -11.19 -4.04 -3.27
CA PRO A 198 -12.51 -4.17 -3.85
C PRO A 198 -12.58 -5.40 -4.78
N PRO A 199 -13.68 -6.19 -4.73
CA PRO A 199 -13.81 -7.44 -5.48
C PRO A 199 -13.61 -7.30 -6.99
N ASP A 200 -13.97 -6.15 -7.55
CA ASP A 200 -13.94 -5.88 -9.00
C ASP A 200 -12.51 -5.73 -9.56
N LEU A 201 -11.54 -5.38 -8.72
CA LEU A 201 -10.13 -5.26 -9.12
C LEU A 201 -9.37 -6.59 -9.06
N ALA A 202 -9.90 -7.59 -8.35
CA ALA A 202 -9.19 -8.85 -8.14
C ALA A 202 -9.27 -9.80 -9.34
N GLY A 203 -10.26 -9.68 -10.23
CA GLY A 203 -10.44 -10.56 -11.41
C GLY A 203 -10.45 -12.07 -11.10
N ARG A 204 -10.26 -12.45 -9.83
CA ARG A 204 -10.11 -13.82 -9.34
C ARG A 204 -11.43 -14.33 -8.79
N ARG A 205 -11.70 -15.61 -9.00
CA ARG A 205 -12.83 -16.33 -8.40
C ARG A 205 -12.65 -16.62 -6.90
N SER A 206 -11.55 -16.18 -6.32
CA SER A 206 -11.15 -16.40 -4.92
C SER A 206 -11.49 -15.17 -4.06
N GLN A 207 -11.77 -15.40 -2.79
CA GLN A 207 -12.04 -14.36 -1.81
C GLN A 207 -10.73 -13.92 -1.16
N GLU A 208 -10.37 -12.63 -1.23
CA GLU A 208 -9.27 -12.08 -0.43
C GLU A 208 -9.67 -12.11 1.05
N ILE A 209 -8.89 -12.81 1.86
CA ILE A 209 -9.10 -12.93 3.32
C ILE A 209 -8.06 -12.17 4.13
N LEU A 210 -6.91 -11.85 3.54
CA LEU A 210 -5.85 -11.07 4.17
C LEU A 210 -5.19 -10.17 3.13
N ASN A 211 -4.99 -8.91 3.50
CA ASN A 211 -4.15 -7.94 2.83
C ASN A 211 -3.28 -7.30 3.90
N THR A 212 -1.96 -7.47 3.82
CA THR A 212 -1.05 -7.03 4.88
C THR A 212 0.31 -6.61 4.33
N SER A 213 0.93 -5.66 5.01
CA SER A 213 2.31 -5.26 4.80
C SER A 213 3.15 -5.64 6.01
N PHE A 214 4.34 -6.18 5.78
CA PHE A 214 5.33 -6.51 6.78
C PHE A 214 6.59 -5.70 6.59
N LEU A 215 7.14 -5.14 7.68
CA LEU A 215 8.43 -4.48 7.70
C LEU A 215 9.49 -5.51 8.10
N VAL A 216 10.40 -5.83 7.20
CA VAL A 216 11.37 -6.92 7.36
C VAL A 216 12.79 -6.36 7.29
N ASP A 217 13.66 -6.80 8.22
CA ASP A 217 15.08 -6.46 8.19
C ASP A 217 15.73 -6.95 6.89
N ASN A 218 16.50 -6.11 6.21
CA ASN A 218 17.14 -6.44 4.93
C ASN A 218 18.10 -7.64 5.03
N GLY A 219 18.69 -7.88 6.19
CA GLY A 219 19.50 -9.07 6.45
C GLY A 219 18.70 -10.38 6.54
N ARG A 220 17.38 -10.30 6.77
CA ARG A 220 16.49 -11.45 6.98
C ARG A 220 15.43 -11.65 5.90
N HIS A 221 15.47 -10.84 4.83
CA HIS A 221 14.43 -10.89 3.78
C HIS A 221 14.31 -12.29 3.13
N ARG A 222 15.41 -13.03 2.96
CA ARG A 222 15.39 -14.39 2.40
C ARG A 222 14.65 -15.36 3.31
N GLU A 223 14.86 -15.26 4.62
CA GLU A 223 14.14 -16.08 5.63
C GLU A 223 12.64 -15.79 5.58
N PHE A 224 12.26 -14.52 5.45
CA PHE A 224 10.86 -14.12 5.31
C PHE A 224 10.21 -14.68 4.04
N VAL A 225 10.90 -14.56 2.88
CA VAL A 225 10.41 -15.11 1.60
C VAL A 225 10.21 -16.63 1.71
N THR A 226 11.21 -17.35 2.24
CA THR A 226 11.12 -18.81 2.44
C THR A 226 9.96 -19.17 3.37
N ALA A 227 9.74 -18.42 4.45
CA ALA A 227 8.63 -18.66 5.37
C ALA A 227 7.26 -18.50 4.69
N VAL A 228 7.11 -17.51 3.79
CA VAL A 228 5.89 -17.34 2.99
C VAL A 228 5.69 -18.50 2.02
N GLU A 229 6.74 -18.94 1.30
CA GLU A 229 6.70 -20.06 0.37
C GLU A 229 6.36 -21.39 1.07
N GLU A 230 6.97 -21.66 2.23
CA GLU A 230 6.67 -22.85 3.04
C GLU A 230 5.25 -22.82 3.60
N LEU A 231 4.77 -21.65 3.98
CA LEU A 231 3.38 -21.48 4.46
C LEU A 231 2.40 -21.71 3.32
N ASP A 232 2.63 -21.14 2.15
CA ASP A 232 1.81 -21.33 0.95
C ASP A 232 1.72 -22.81 0.56
N ALA A 233 2.87 -23.50 0.50
CA ALA A 233 2.92 -24.94 0.18
C ALA A 233 2.17 -25.83 1.20
N ARG A 234 2.03 -25.38 2.44
CA ARG A 234 1.34 -26.09 3.53
C ARG A 234 -0.18 -25.85 3.53
N LEU A 235 -0.62 -24.72 2.98
CA LEU A 235 -2.02 -24.33 2.93
C LEU A 235 -2.64 -24.74 1.60
N SER A 236 -3.41 -25.84 1.60
CA SER A 236 -4.03 -26.37 0.37
C SER A 236 -5.29 -25.61 -0.09
N ASP A 237 -5.84 -24.76 0.75
CA ASP A 237 -7.11 -24.03 0.57
C ASP A 237 -6.92 -22.52 0.38
N VAL A 238 -5.68 -22.03 0.52
CA VAL A 238 -5.32 -20.61 0.43
C VAL A 238 -4.14 -20.44 -0.52
N ASP A 239 -4.20 -19.43 -1.36
CA ASP A 239 -3.11 -18.99 -2.26
C ASP A 239 -2.49 -17.72 -1.66
N LEU A 240 -1.18 -17.74 -1.35
CA LEU A 240 -0.45 -16.60 -0.84
C LEU A 240 0.28 -15.87 -1.96
N VAL A 241 0.06 -14.59 -2.08
CA VAL A 241 0.75 -13.72 -3.05
C VAL A 241 1.69 -12.79 -2.30
N LEU A 242 2.99 -13.00 -2.48
CA LEU A 242 4.05 -12.13 -1.97
C LEU A 242 4.43 -11.07 -3.00
N THR A 243 4.59 -9.83 -2.55
CA THR A 243 5.05 -8.70 -3.36
C THR A 243 6.09 -7.89 -2.60
N GLY A 244 7.00 -7.22 -3.30
CA GLY A 244 8.08 -6.44 -2.71
C GLY A 244 9.46 -6.89 -3.20
N PRO A 245 10.55 -6.34 -2.62
CA PRO A 245 10.52 -5.28 -1.60
C PRO A 245 10.02 -3.95 -2.13
N TRP A 246 9.24 -3.25 -1.31
CA TRP A 246 8.69 -1.93 -1.59
C TRP A 246 9.27 -0.87 -0.65
N PRO A 247 9.25 0.42 -1.03
CA PRO A 247 9.39 1.52 -0.09
C PRO A 247 8.36 1.41 1.04
N PRO A 248 8.72 1.77 2.30
CA PRO A 248 7.92 1.45 3.49
C PRO A 248 6.73 2.41 3.71
N TYR A 249 5.86 2.58 2.71
CA TYR A 249 4.70 3.46 2.78
C TYR A 249 3.74 3.15 3.93
N SER A 250 3.59 1.86 4.28
CA SER A 250 2.65 1.44 5.32
C SER A 250 3.16 1.71 6.74
N PHE A 251 4.44 2.05 6.89
CA PHE A 251 5.11 2.22 8.18
C PHE A 251 5.59 3.66 8.44
N THR A 252 5.26 4.57 7.54
CA THR A 252 5.71 5.97 7.60
C THR A 252 4.51 6.91 7.39
N SER A 253 3.60 6.97 8.37
CA SER A 253 2.48 7.90 8.33
C SER A 253 2.90 9.29 8.82
N VAL A 254 3.47 10.09 7.93
CA VAL A 254 3.53 11.54 8.14
C VAL A 254 2.26 12.14 7.52
N GLU A 255 1.41 12.75 8.36
CA GLU A 255 0.25 13.48 7.86
C GLU A 255 0.75 14.75 7.16
N ALA A 256 0.91 14.66 5.84
CA ALA A 256 1.07 15.84 5.00
C ALA A 256 -0.28 16.58 4.98
N SER A 257 -0.50 17.45 5.96
CA SER A 257 -1.61 18.40 5.91
C SER A 257 -1.33 19.37 4.77
N ALA A 258 -1.81 19.03 3.56
CA ALA A 258 -1.89 19.98 2.46
C ALA A 258 -2.88 21.08 2.87
N ARG A 259 -2.39 22.24 3.30
CA ARG A 259 -3.13 23.48 3.50
C ARG A 259 -2.42 24.63 2.84
#